data_1e5bae8ead464aa5aa8b96b0be87acc7
#
_entry.id   1e5bae8ead464aa5aa8b96b0be87acc7
#
_cell.length_a   1.000
_cell.length_b   1.000
_cell.length_c   1.000
_cell.angle_alpha   90.00
_cell.angle_beta   90.00
_cell.angle_gamma   90.00
#
_symmetry.space_group_name_H-M   'P 1'
#
loop_
_entity.id
_entity.type
_entity.pdbx_description
1 polymer ?
#
loop_
_entity_poly.entity_id
_entity_poly.type
_entity_poly.pdbx_seq_one_letter_code
_entity_poly.pdbx_strand_id
1 'polypeptide(L)'
;GKLWWDGTLIAEVLSFEAKVTANREEVQFGMSKDSKITSLSGEGTIKLGKVYSRGKKKLLEAWKNGEDPRSTLTSKVKDPGTPGKQAETVTINNVWFNELALSQFEKGGKIEEELSFGFTPNDSDVMDEIDEI
;
A
#
# COMPACT_ATOMS: atom_id res chain seq x y z
N GLY A 1 3.96 1.14 13.52
CA GLY A 1 2.76 1.05 12.72
C GLY A 1 2.18 -0.35 12.70
N LYS A 2 0.89 -0.43 12.45
CA LYS A 2 0.17 -1.69 12.35
C LYS A 2 -0.54 -1.75 11.00
N LEU A 3 -0.66 -2.95 10.45
CA LEU A 3 -1.35 -3.18 9.18
C LEU A 3 -2.35 -4.32 9.34
N TRP A 4 -3.56 -4.07 8.87
CA TRP A 4 -4.62 -5.10 8.78
C TRP A 4 -4.89 -5.38 7.32
N TRP A 5 -4.96 -6.66 6.98
CA TRP A 5 -5.29 -7.14 5.64
C TRP A 5 -6.61 -7.90 5.75
N ASP A 6 -7.66 -7.35 5.13
CA ASP A 6 -9.03 -7.88 5.22
C ASP A 6 -9.48 -8.12 6.66
N GLY A 7 -9.14 -7.20 7.55
CA GLY A 7 -9.51 -7.27 8.95
C GLY A 7 -8.58 -8.11 9.83
N THR A 8 -7.58 -8.76 9.24
CA THR A 8 -6.60 -9.57 9.98
C THR A 8 -5.32 -8.78 10.22
N LEU A 9 -4.92 -8.64 11.47
CA LEU A 9 -3.68 -7.97 11.82
C LEU A 9 -2.49 -8.79 11.32
N ILE A 10 -1.64 -8.17 10.51
CA ILE A 10 -0.43 -8.81 10.01
C ILE A 10 0.71 -8.54 10.98
N ALA A 11 1.26 -9.61 11.54
CA ALA A 11 2.42 -9.53 12.41
C ALA A 11 3.69 -9.33 11.59
N GLU A 12 4.69 -8.71 12.20
CA GLU A 12 6.02 -8.53 11.60
C GLU A 12 6.05 -7.77 10.27
N VAL A 13 5.22 -6.74 10.14
CA VAL A 13 5.34 -5.80 9.03
C VAL A 13 6.56 -4.92 9.29
N LEU A 14 7.53 -4.97 8.39
CA LEU A 14 8.74 -4.15 8.49
C LEU A 14 8.51 -2.75 7.94
N SER A 15 7.79 -2.65 6.84
CA SER A 15 7.43 -1.35 6.28
C SER A 15 6.16 -1.45 5.44
N PHE A 16 5.46 -0.35 5.37
CA PHE A 16 4.28 -0.18 4.54
C PHE A 16 4.32 1.20 3.92
N GLU A 17 4.17 1.27 2.62
CA GLU A 17 4.09 2.53 1.90
C GLU A 17 2.95 2.47 0.90
N ALA A 18 2.11 3.49 0.90
CA ALA A 18 1.07 3.66 -0.10
C ALA A 18 1.13 5.12 -0.55
N LYS A 19 1.11 5.34 -1.86
CA LYS A 19 1.20 6.68 -2.40
C LYS A 19 0.25 6.87 -3.57
N VAL A 20 -0.24 8.09 -3.72
CA VAL A 20 -1.03 8.51 -4.86
C VAL A 20 -0.18 9.44 -5.69
N THR A 21 -0.06 9.14 -6.97
CA THR A 21 0.70 9.96 -7.92
C THR A 21 -0.25 10.68 -8.85
N ALA A 22 -0.09 11.99 -8.96
CA ALA A 22 -0.81 12.80 -9.93
C ALA A 22 -0.04 12.78 -11.23
N ASN A 23 -0.63 12.19 -12.26
CA ASN A 23 -0.05 12.19 -13.61
C ASN A 23 -0.39 13.50 -14.27
N ARG A 24 0.62 14.23 -14.73
CA ARG A 24 0.46 15.59 -15.24
C ARG A 24 0.87 15.70 -16.68
N GLU A 25 0.23 16.62 -17.38
CA GLU A 25 0.58 16.99 -18.74
C GLU A 25 0.95 18.47 -18.78
N GLU A 26 1.98 18.81 -19.55
CA GLU A 26 2.40 20.19 -19.74
C GLU A 26 1.44 20.93 -20.64
N VAL A 27 1.01 22.12 -20.21
CA VAL A 27 0.15 23.01 -20.97
C VAL A 27 0.90 24.32 -21.16
N GLN A 28 0.96 24.79 -22.40
CA GLN A 28 1.65 26.03 -22.73
C GLN A 28 0.66 27.17 -22.85
N PHE A 29 0.89 28.24 -22.08
CA PHE A 29 0.14 29.49 -22.14
C PHE A 29 1.05 30.60 -22.65
N GLY A 30 1.01 30.88 -23.95
CA GLY A 30 1.92 31.87 -24.52
C GLY A 30 3.37 31.48 -24.28
N MET A 31 4.12 32.31 -23.54
CA MET A 31 5.52 32.04 -23.20
C MET A 31 5.67 31.33 -21.85
N SER A 32 4.58 31.10 -21.12
CA SER A 32 4.59 30.41 -19.84
C SER A 32 4.15 28.97 -20.00
N LYS A 33 4.70 28.09 -19.15
CA LYS A 33 4.30 26.69 -19.08
C LYS A 33 3.59 26.43 -17.76
N ASP A 34 2.54 25.62 -17.83
CA ASP A 34 1.82 25.17 -16.67
C ASP A 34 1.59 23.65 -16.78
N SER A 35 1.09 23.03 -15.74
CA SER A 35 0.82 21.59 -15.74
C SER A 35 -0.62 21.32 -15.36
N LYS A 36 -1.20 20.30 -15.95
CA LYS A 36 -2.57 19.86 -15.69
C LYS A 36 -2.57 18.40 -15.28
N ILE A 37 -3.36 18.08 -14.26
CA ILE A 37 -3.53 16.69 -13.83
C ILE A 37 -4.41 15.97 -14.85
N THR A 38 -3.90 14.89 -15.43
CA THR A 38 -4.64 14.09 -16.40
C THR A 38 -5.27 12.86 -15.75
N SER A 39 -4.59 12.28 -14.74
CA SER A 39 -5.09 11.11 -14.03
C SER A 39 -4.38 10.96 -12.70
N LEU A 40 -4.94 10.11 -11.85
CA LEU A 40 -4.34 9.74 -10.57
C LEU A 40 -4.05 8.24 -10.59
N SER A 41 -2.93 7.84 -10.02
CA SER A 41 -2.60 6.43 -9.85
C SER A 41 -2.20 6.17 -8.41
N GLY A 42 -2.60 5.01 -7.90
CA GLY A 42 -2.26 4.58 -6.55
C GLY A 42 -1.41 3.31 -6.59
N GLU A 43 -0.35 3.30 -5.82
CA GLU A 43 0.54 2.15 -5.72
C GLU A 43 1.18 2.11 -4.33
N GLY A 44 1.69 0.95 -3.97
CA GLY A 44 2.36 0.81 -2.70
C GLY A 44 3.13 -0.49 -2.58
N THR A 45 3.79 -0.63 -1.45
CA THR A 45 4.66 -1.77 -1.15
C THR A 45 4.51 -2.17 0.31
N ILE A 46 4.44 -3.47 0.55
CA ILE A 46 4.43 -4.05 1.91
C ILE A 46 5.68 -4.89 2.06
N LYS A 47 6.49 -4.61 3.10
CA LYS A 47 7.62 -5.46 3.46
C LYS A 47 7.29 -6.25 4.72
N LEU A 48 7.43 -7.56 4.62
CA LEU A 48 7.16 -8.48 5.72
C LEU A 48 8.45 -9.13 6.17
N GLY A 49 8.64 -9.25 7.49
CA GLY A 49 9.78 -9.95 8.07
C GLY A 49 9.55 -11.45 8.20
N LYS A 50 8.39 -11.92 7.77
CA LYS A 50 8.02 -13.33 7.84
C LYS A 50 7.15 -13.69 6.66
N VAL A 51 7.34 -14.89 6.10
CA VAL A 51 6.57 -15.38 4.97
C VAL A 51 5.11 -15.57 5.36
N TYR A 52 4.22 -14.88 4.63
CA TYR A 52 2.78 -15.03 4.80
C TYR A 52 2.24 -16.01 3.75
N SER A 53 2.52 -17.30 3.96
CA SER A 53 2.24 -18.33 2.96
C SER A 53 0.76 -18.59 2.69
N ARG A 54 -0.10 -18.39 3.70
CA ARG A 54 -1.55 -18.60 3.51
C ARG A 54 -2.15 -17.62 2.50
N GLY A 55 -1.86 -16.34 2.65
CA GLY A 55 -2.33 -15.32 1.73
C GLY A 55 -1.76 -15.48 0.33
N LYS A 56 -0.48 -15.85 0.26
CA LYS A 56 0.22 -16.10 -0.98
C LYS A 56 -0.42 -17.24 -1.78
N LYS A 57 -0.72 -18.35 -1.13
CA LYS A 57 -1.36 -19.51 -1.77
C LYS A 57 -2.74 -19.16 -2.30
N LYS A 58 -3.53 -18.48 -1.49
CA LYS A 58 -4.88 -18.07 -1.87
C LYS A 58 -4.87 -17.12 -3.07
N LEU A 59 -3.97 -16.18 -3.07
CA LEU A 59 -3.82 -15.21 -4.16
C LEU A 59 -3.40 -15.89 -5.46
N LEU A 60 -2.43 -16.80 -5.39
CA LEU A 60 -1.94 -17.52 -6.55
C LEU A 60 -3.04 -18.40 -7.17
N GLU A 61 -3.83 -19.10 -6.34
CA GLU A 61 -4.93 -19.93 -6.82
C GLU A 61 -5.99 -19.08 -7.53
N ALA A 62 -6.31 -17.90 -6.99
CA ALA A 62 -7.25 -16.99 -7.63
C ALA A 62 -6.75 -16.53 -9.00
N TRP A 63 -5.47 -16.18 -9.11
CA TRP A 63 -4.87 -15.78 -10.38
C TRP A 63 -4.89 -16.91 -11.41
N LYS A 64 -4.59 -18.13 -11.00
CA LYS A 64 -4.63 -19.30 -11.88
C LYS A 64 -6.03 -19.57 -12.42
N ASN A 65 -7.06 -19.26 -11.65
CA ASN A 65 -8.45 -19.41 -12.05
C ASN A 65 -8.99 -18.21 -12.87
N GLY A 66 -8.12 -17.26 -13.20
CA GLY A 66 -8.52 -16.07 -13.95
C GLY A 66 -9.26 -15.03 -13.13
N GLU A 67 -9.21 -15.12 -11.81
CA GLU A 67 -9.84 -14.17 -10.92
C GLU A 67 -8.91 -13.01 -10.61
N ASP A 68 -9.49 -11.84 -10.32
CA ASP A 68 -8.78 -10.65 -9.89
C ASP A 68 -9.22 -10.29 -8.47
N PRO A 69 -8.62 -10.93 -7.45
CA PRO A 69 -9.05 -10.69 -6.08
C PRO A 69 -8.68 -9.30 -5.61
N ARG A 70 -9.59 -8.71 -4.83
CA ARG A 70 -9.41 -7.38 -4.25
C ARG A 70 -9.42 -7.50 -2.74
N SER A 71 -8.56 -6.72 -2.10
CA SER A 71 -8.40 -6.73 -0.65
C SER A 71 -8.55 -5.33 -0.07
N THR A 72 -8.79 -5.27 1.24
CA THR A 72 -8.82 -4.01 1.98
C THR A 72 -7.60 -3.96 2.89
N LEU A 73 -6.82 -2.89 2.80
CA LEU A 73 -5.68 -2.66 3.67
C LEU A 73 -5.97 -1.48 4.58
N THR A 74 -5.73 -1.65 5.86
CA THR A 74 -5.85 -0.58 6.85
C THR A 74 -4.52 -0.44 7.57
N SER A 75 -3.93 0.74 7.52
CA SER A 75 -2.71 1.04 8.24
C SER A 75 -2.98 2.04 9.34
N LYS A 76 -2.34 1.85 10.48
CA LYS A 76 -2.43 2.76 11.62
C LYS A 76 -1.03 3.12 12.08
N VAL A 77 -0.72 4.40 12.03
CA VAL A 77 0.57 4.93 12.45
C VAL A 77 0.34 5.85 13.64
N LYS A 78 1.05 5.59 14.74
CA LYS A 78 1.05 6.48 15.90
C LYS A 78 2.35 7.28 15.91
N ASP A 79 2.23 8.57 16.14
CA ASP A 79 3.39 9.41 16.34
C ASP A 79 3.59 9.61 17.85
N PRO A 80 4.58 8.94 18.46
CA PRO A 80 4.83 9.08 19.90
C PRO A 80 5.37 10.46 20.30
N GLY A 81 5.84 11.23 19.33
CA GLY A 81 6.36 12.58 19.57
C GLY A 81 5.28 13.65 19.64
N THR A 82 4.03 13.34 19.28
CA THR A 82 2.94 14.32 19.35
C THR A 82 2.25 14.33 20.70
N PRO A 83 1.85 15.51 21.20
CA PRO A 83 1.03 15.59 22.40
C PRO A 83 -0.31 14.87 22.17
N GLY A 84 -0.71 14.01 23.13
CA GLY A 84 -1.94 13.26 23.02
C GLY A 84 -1.83 11.97 22.23
N LYS A 85 -0.63 11.57 21.78
CA LYS A 85 -0.38 10.33 21.03
C LYS A 85 -1.33 10.17 19.84
N GLN A 86 -1.36 11.17 18.98
CA GLN A 86 -2.20 11.15 17.78
C GLN A 86 -1.83 10.00 16.85
N ALA A 87 -2.85 9.44 16.21
CA ALA A 87 -2.69 8.34 15.27
C ALA A 87 -3.35 8.70 13.95
N GLU A 88 -2.73 8.26 12.85
CA GLU A 88 -3.30 8.38 11.52
C GLU A 88 -3.72 7.00 11.04
N THR A 89 -4.97 6.89 10.59
CA THR A 89 -5.51 5.65 10.04
C THR A 89 -5.84 5.85 8.57
N VAL A 90 -5.27 5.01 7.73
CA VAL A 90 -5.52 5.03 6.28
C VAL A 90 -6.15 3.71 5.89
N THR A 91 -7.29 3.76 5.22
CA THR A 91 -7.98 2.58 4.69
C THR A 91 -7.98 2.64 3.16
N ILE A 92 -7.56 1.56 2.53
CA ILE A 92 -7.53 1.44 1.08
C ILE A 92 -8.35 0.21 0.70
N ASN A 93 -9.41 0.43 -0.06
CA ASN A 93 -10.30 -0.64 -0.53
C ASN A 93 -9.93 -1.05 -1.95
N ASN A 94 -10.35 -2.24 -2.34
CA ASN A 94 -10.16 -2.77 -3.70
C ASN A 94 -8.70 -2.77 -4.16
N VAL A 95 -7.81 -3.14 -3.23
CA VAL A 95 -6.38 -3.27 -3.52
C VAL A 95 -6.13 -4.54 -4.34
N TRP A 96 -5.34 -4.43 -5.40
CA TRP A 96 -4.87 -5.58 -6.16
C TRP A 96 -3.37 -5.73 -5.99
N PHE A 97 -2.88 -6.95 -6.11
CA PHE A 97 -1.45 -7.23 -6.03
C PHE A 97 -0.87 -7.46 -7.42
N ASN A 98 0.28 -6.86 -7.67
CA ASN A 98 0.94 -6.91 -8.99
C ASN A 98 1.93 -8.05 -9.11
N GLU A 99 2.56 -8.43 -8.01
CA GLU A 99 3.61 -9.44 -7.99
C GLU A 99 3.48 -10.35 -6.78
N LEU A 100 3.93 -11.59 -6.95
CA LEU A 100 3.93 -12.58 -5.89
C LEU A 100 5.23 -13.39 -5.99
N ALA A 101 6.09 -13.27 -4.99
CA ALA A 101 7.30 -14.09 -4.93
C ALA A 101 6.96 -15.50 -4.46
N LEU A 102 7.17 -16.50 -5.32
CA LEU A 102 6.87 -17.89 -4.97
C LEU A 102 7.91 -18.48 -4.04
N SER A 103 9.16 -18.12 -4.23
CA SER A 103 10.26 -18.58 -3.40
C SER A 103 11.34 -17.53 -3.36
N GLN A 104 11.73 -17.15 -2.17
CA GLN A 104 12.78 -16.17 -1.97
C GLN A 104 13.57 -16.52 -0.71
N PHE A 105 14.85 -16.73 -0.86
CA PHE A 105 15.73 -16.96 0.28
C PHE A 105 17.13 -16.42 -0.03
N GLU A 106 17.84 -16.07 1.02
CA GLU A 106 19.19 -15.57 0.94
C GLU A 106 20.05 -16.27 1.98
N LYS A 107 21.21 -16.79 1.55
CA LYS A 107 22.12 -17.50 2.44
C LYS A 107 22.74 -16.53 3.45
N GLY A 108 22.49 -16.80 4.73
CA GLY A 108 23.02 -15.95 5.81
C GLY A 108 22.27 -14.64 6.02
N GLY A 109 21.21 -14.39 5.27
CA GLY A 109 20.39 -13.19 5.38
C GLY A 109 19.07 -13.41 6.10
N LYS A 110 18.38 -12.32 6.40
CA LYS A 110 17.03 -12.37 6.94
C LYS A 110 16.07 -12.69 5.79
N ILE A 111 15.04 -13.48 6.10
CA ILE A 111 13.98 -13.72 5.13
C ILE A 111 13.03 -12.52 5.17
N GLU A 112 12.99 -11.76 4.06
CA GLU A 112 12.08 -10.64 3.88
C GLU A 112 11.23 -10.90 2.65
N GLU A 113 9.97 -10.55 2.72
CA GLU A 113 9.06 -10.68 1.59
C GLU A 113 8.49 -9.30 1.26
N GLU A 114 8.52 -8.94 -0.02
CA GLU A 114 8.02 -7.67 -0.50
C GLU A 114 6.86 -7.90 -1.45
N LEU A 115 5.74 -7.21 -1.20
CA LEU A 115 4.55 -7.28 -2.04
C LEU A 115 4.26 -5.91 -2.62
N SER A 116 4.13 -5.85 -3.94
CA SER A 116 3.71 -4.64 -4.64
C SER A 116 2.21 -4.68 -4.87
N PHE A 117 1.54 -3.59 -4.61
CA PHE A 117 0.11 -3.49 -4.82
C PHE A 117 -0.27 -2.19 -5.53
N GLY A 118 -1.48 -2.20 -6.10
CA GLY A 118 -2.07 -1.02 -6.69
C GLY A 118 -3.49 -0.80 -6.18
N PHE A 119 -3.98 0.41 -6.32
CA PHE A 119 -5.33 0.76 -5.93
C PHE A 119 -5.81 1.96 -6.73
N THR A 120 -7.15 2.13 -6.79
CA THR A 120 -7.74 3.32 -7.37
C THR A 120 -7.77 4.41 -6.30
N PRO A 121 -7.21 5.60 -6.53
CA PRO A 121 -7.13 6.63 -5.49
C PRO A 121 -8.46 7.00 -4.85
N ASN A 122 -9.57 6.89 -5.57
CA ASN A 122 -10.90 7.15 -5.01
C ASN A 122 -11.32 6.13 -3.94
N ASP A 123 -10.66 4.99 -3.87
CA ASP A 123 -10.92 3.94 -2.89
C ASP A 123 -10.07 4.07 -1.62
N SER A 124 -9.27 5.13 -1.54
CA SER A 124 -8.45 5.41 -0.37
C SER A 124 -9.11 6.47 0.52
N ASP A 125 -8.94 6.33 1.82
CA ASP A 125 -9.47 7.26 2.79
C ASP A 125 -8.52 7.41 3.97
N VAL A 126 -8.39 8.63 4.45
CA VAL A 126 -7.58 8.94 5.63
C VAL A 126 -8.52 9.30 6.76
N MET A 127 -8.54 8.44 7.78
CA MET A 127 -9.31 8.65 8.99
C MET A 127 -8.35 8.97 10.13
N ASP A 128 -8.80 9.69 11.15
CA ASP A 128 -7.98 10.01 12.31
C ASP A 128 -6.66 10.71 11.91
N GLU A 129 -6.77 11.85 11.27
CA GLU A 129 -5.62 12.62 10.82
C GLU A 129 -4.75 13.10 11.99
N ILE A 130 -3.44 13.10 11.78
CA ILE A 130 -2.51 13.77 12.68
C ILE A 130 -2.55 15.25 12.35
N ASP A 131 -3.12 16.04 13.26
CA ASP A 131 -3.41 17.46 13.04
C ASP A 131 -2.33 18.37 13.62
N GLU A 132 -1.09 17.97 13.54
CA GLU A 132 0.04 18.74 14.04
C GLU A 132 0.78 19.44 12.89
N ILE A 133 1.02 20.71 13.08
CA ILE A 133 1.72 21.53 12.10
C ILE A 133 3.17 21.77 12.54
#